data_efab8377d1d83c66b5b36caae5060206
#
_entry.id   efab8377d1d83c66b5b36caae5060206
#
_cell.length_a   1.000
_cell.length_b   1.000
_cell.length_c   1.000
_cell.angle_alpha   90.00
_cell.angle_beta   90.00
_cell.angle_gamma   90.00
#
_symmetry.space_group_name_H-M   'P 1'
#
loop_
_entity.id
_entity.type
_entity.pdbx_description
1 polymer ?
#
loop_
_entity_poly.entity_id
_entity_poly.type
_entity_poly.pdbx_seq_one_letter_code
_entity_poly.pdbx_strand_id
1 'polypeptide(L)'
;MYRKIVNERDIETLQIDLDRLGEWALGKAMKINSGKNKAVIFTRARVQYPLNYILEDQRIPEASSCQYLGIILSHDLIWADQVNYTAQRAWKALHFIMCVLKTVIRKAYTSLVGPILEHGASCCDRIGKV
;
A
#
# COMPACT_ATOMS: atom_id res chain seq x y z
N MET A 1 6.58 6.43 5.36
CA MET A 1 6.40 7.53 6.35
C MET A 1 4.93 7.88 6.40
N TYR A 2 4.37 8.15 7.57
CA TYR A 2 2.96 8.51 7.78
C TYR A 2 2.88 9.63 8.82
N ARG A 3 2.03 10.62 8.58
CA ARG A 3 1.77 11.73 9.50
C ARG A 3 0.31 12.18 9.39
N LYS A 4 -0.31 12.47 10.54
CA LYS A 4 -1.62 13.11 10.58
C LYS A 4 -1.43 14.61 10.32
N ILE A 5 -2.11 15.14 9.31
CA ILE A 5 -2.06 16.56 8.95
C ILE A 5 -3.32 17.21 9.51
N VAL A 6 -3.14 18.17 10.41
CA VAL A 6 -4.21 19.00 10.99
C VAL A 6 -4.04 20.45 10.56
N ASN A 7 -2.80 20.92 10.45
CA ASN A 7 -2.44 22.29 10.12
C ASN A 7 -1.40 22.35 9.01
N GLU A 8 -1.23 23.52 8.38
CA GLU A 8 -0.18 23.75 7.37
C GLU A 8 1.23 23.48 7.91
N ARG A 9 1.48 23.76 9.18
CA ARG A 9 2.77 23.45 9.85
C ARG A 9 3.12 21.95 9.82
N ASP A 10 2.13 21.07 9.78
CA ASP A 10 2.37 19.63 9.69
C ASP A 10 2.92 19.24 8.33
N ILE A 11 2.53 19.98 7.28
CA ILE A 11 3.04 19.81 5.92
C ILE A 11 4.52 20.17 5.86
N GLU A 12 4.89 21.33 6.43
CA GLU A 12 6.29 21.76 6.50
C GLU A 12 7.15 20.78 7.32
N THR A 13 6.61 20.31 8.43
CA THR A 13 7.33 19.32 9.26
C THR A 13 7.52 18.00 8.54
N LEU A 14 6.56 17.56 7.73
CA LEU A 14 6.70 16.36 6.92
C LEU A 14 7.79 16.53 5.84
N GLN A 15 7.91 17.73 5.25
CA GLN A 15 9.00 18.03 4.31
C GLN A 15 10.37 17.97 5.00
N ILE A 16 10.50 18.54 6.19
CA ILE A 16 11.75 18.46 6.98
C ILE A 16 12.13 16.98 7.28
N ASP A 17 11.13 16.17 7.62
CA ASP A 17 11.36 14.73 7.86
C ASP A 17 11.77 13.98 6.59
N LEU A 18 11.26 14.37 5.41
CA LEU A 18 11.68 13.83 4.12
C LEU A 18 13.12 14.23 3.78
N ASP A 19 13.50 15.49 4.03
CA ASP A 19 14.85 15.98 3.79
C ASP A 19 15.87 15.21 4.67
N ARG A 20 15.56 15.01 5.95
CA ARG A 20 16.36 14.18 6.87
C ARG A 20 16.48 12.73 6.39
N LEU A 21 15.41 12.18 5.81
CA LEU A 21 15.44 10.82 5.25
C LEU A 21 16.39 10.75 4.05
N GLY A 22 16.37 11.76 3.17
CA GLY A 22 17.28 11.88 2.03
C GLY A 22 18.74 11.95 2.49
N GLU A 23 19.05 12.83 3.45
CA GLU A 23 20.40 12.96 4.03
C GLU A 23 20.89 11.65 4.67
N TRP A 24 19.99 10.97 5.42
CA TRP A 24 20.32 9.67 6.01
C TRP A 24 20.64 8.62 4.95
N ALA A 25 19.85 8.56 3.87
CA ALA A 25 20.07 7.62 2.78
C ALA A 25 21.41 7.88 2.07
N LEU A 26 21.74 9.13 1.81
CA LEU A 26 23.04 9.55 1.26
C LEU A 26 24.19 9.14 2.18
N GLY A 27 24.07 9.38 3.49
CA GLY A 27 25.06 8.99 4.49
C GLY A 27 25.30 7.47 4.59
N LYS A 28 24.33 6.66 4.14
CA LYS A 28 24.42 5.19 4.07
C LYS A 28 24.75 4.66 2.66
N ALA A 29 25.07 5.55 1.73
CA ALA A 29 25.30 5.21 0.32
C ALA A 29 24.12 4.43 -0.33
N MET A 30 22.89 4.69 0.14
CA MET A 30 21.66 4.11 -0.41
C MET A 30 20.99 5.08 -1.36
N LYS A 31 20.63 4.60 -2.54
CA LYS A 31 19.88 5.39 -3.52
C LYS A 31 18.38 5.12 -3.35
N ILE A 32 17.61 6.16 -3.07
CA ILE A 32 16.15 6.06 -3.02
C ILE A 32 15.62 5.99 -4.45
N ASN A 33 14.72 5.02 -4.72
CA ASN A 33 14.10 4.89 -6.03
C ASN A 33 12.90 5.83 -6.15
N SER A 34 13.12 6.99 -6.74
CA SER A 34 12.09 8.03 -6.92
C SER A 34 10.87 7.55 -7.72
N GLY A 35 11.05 6.64 -8.68
CA GLY A 35 9.95 6.09 -9.46
C GLY A 35 8.97 5.20 -8.66
N LYS A 36 9.35 4.79 -7.45
CA LYS A 36 8.49 4.01 -6.54
C LYS A 36 7.88 4.85 -5.42
N ASN A 37 8.32 6.10 -5.27
CA ASN A 37 7.79 7.00 -4.25
C ASN A 37 6.43 7.54 -4.69
N LYS A 38 5.46 7.50 -3.78
CA LYS A 38 4.11 8.04 -4.00
C LYS A 38 3.62 8.71 -2.73
N ALA A 39 2.95 9.84 -2.88
CA ALA A 39 2.23 10.50 -1.81
C ALA A 39 0.74 10.15 -1.92
N VAL A 40 0.16 9.65 -0.85
CA VAL A 40 -1.27 9.31 -0.78
C VAL A 40 -1.87 10.01 0.41
N ILE A 41 -2.94 10.77 0.18
CA ILE A 41 -3.74 11.38 1.25
C ILE A 41 -4.87 10.43 1.59
N PHE A 42 -4.92 9.99 2.84
CA PHE A 42 -6.04 9.22 3.37
C PHE A 42 -7.02 10.17 4.04
N THR A 43 -8.13 10.46 3.38
CA THR A 43 -9.15 11.34 3.92
C THR A 43 -10.55 10.96 3.40
N ARG A 44 -11.54 11.13 4.26
CA ARG A 44 -12.97 11.09 3.87
C ARG A 44 -13.52 12.49 3.59
N ALA A 45 -12.73 13.53 3.83
CA ALA A 45 -13.13 14.89 3.58
C ALA A 45 -13.00 15.24 2.08
N ARG A 46 -13.87 16.13 1.58
CA ARG A 46 -13.82 16.60 0.19
C ARG A 46 -12.71 17.63 -0.06
N VAL A 47 -12.08 18.15 1.00
CA VAL A 47 -11.01 19.14 0.88
C VAL A 47 -9.70 18.40 0.67
N GLN A 48 -9.07 18.63 -0.47
CA GLN A 48 -7.73 18.14 -0.79
C GLN A 48 -6.76 19.30 -0.69
N TYR A 49 -5.72 19.14 0.10
CA TYR A 49 -4.58 20.05 0.10
C TYR A 49 -3.59 19.57 -0.98
N PRO A 50 -3.12 20.47 -1.87
CA PRO A 50 -2.12 20.07 -2.87
C PRO A 50 -0.84 19.65 -2.16
N LEU A 51 -0.41 18.42 -2.38
CA LEU A 51 0.84 17.91 -1.84
C LEU A 51 1.98 18.17 -2.82
N ASN A 52 2.86 19.10 -2.47
CA ASN A 52 4.07 19.40 -3.22
C ASN A 52 5.32 18.96 -2.46
N TYR A 53 5.39 17.65 -2.13
CA TYR A 53 6.57 17.12 -1.47
C TYR A 53 7.70 16.84 -2.45
N ILE A 54 8.92 17.16 -2.02
CA ILE A 54 10.14 16.96 -2.77
C ILE A 54 11.05 16.01 -1.99
N LEU A 55 11.69 15.08 -2.68
CA LEU A 55 12.70 14.19 -2.12
C LEU A 55 13.86 14.09 -3.12
N GLU A 56 15.08 14.41 -2.69
CA GLU A 56 16.28 14.42 -3.55
C GLU A 56 16.06 15.22 -4.86
N ASP A 57 15.56 16.45 -4.78
CA ASP A 57 15.23 17.33 -5.91
C ASP A 57 14.16 16.79 -6.89
N GLN A 58 13.48 15.72 -6.54
CA GLN A 58 12.39 15.17 -7.33
C GLN A 58 11.06 15.31 -6.61
N ARG A 59 10.06 15.82 -7.34
CA ARG A 59 8.70 15.90 -6.84
C ARG A 59 8.09 14.50 -6.70
N ILE A 60 7.54 14.22 -5.53
CA ILE A 60 6.82 12.96 -5.28
C ILE A 60 5.45 13.05 -5.95
N PRO A 61 5.10 12.13 -6.88
CA PRO A 61 3.79 12.15 -7.51
C PRO A 61 2.69 11.80 -6.51
N GLU A 62 1.59 12.53 -6.58
CA GLU A 62 0.36 12.20 -5.86
C GLU A 62 -0.33 10.99 -6.51
N ALA A 63 -0.83 10.08 -5.70
CA ALA A 63 -1.55 8.91 -6.15
C ALA A 63 -2.82 8.69 -5.33
N SER A 64 -3.88 8.21 -5.99
CA SER A 64 -5.14 7.85 -5.33
C SER A 64 -5.06 6.55 -4.55
N SER A 65 -4.07 5.72 -4.84
CA SER A 65 -3.84 4.45 -4.15
C SER A 65 -2.37 4.08 -4.14
N CYS A 66 -1.97 3.30 -3.14
CA CYS A 66 -0.64 2.71 -3.09
C CYS A 66 -0.71 1.25 -2.67
N GLN A 67 0.25 0.47 -3.14
CA GLN A 67 0.44 -0.90 -2.69
C GLN A 67 1.54 -0.93 -1.63
N TYR A 68 1.19 -1.35 -0.41
CA TYR A 68 2.10 -1.47 0.71
C TYR A 68 2.04 -2.89 1.29
N LEU A 69 3.18 -3.58 1.30
CA LEU A 69 3.30 -4.97 1.77
C LEU A 69 2.25 -5.94 1.17
N GLY A 70 1.94 -5.75 -0.11
CA GLY A 70 0.97 -6.59 -0.82
C GLY A 70 -0.50 -6.19 -0.62
N ILE A 71 -0.76 -5.09 0.09
CA ILE A 71 -2.09 -4.56 0.36
C ILE A 71 -2.28 -3.28 -0.44
N ILE A 72 -3.44 -3.14 -1.09
CA ILE A 72 -3.83 -1.92 -1.78
C ILE A 72 -4.55 -1.01 -0.79
N LEU A 73 -3.95 0.16 -0.55
CA LEU A 73 -4.53 1.22 0.26
C LEU A 73 -5.06 2.31 -0.67
N SER A 74 -6.36 2.53 -0.67
CA SER A 74 -7.03 3.58 -1.42
C SER A 74 -7.21 4.84 -0.55
N HIS A 75 -7.21 6.03 -1.17
CA HIS A 75 -7.32 7.33 -0.50
C HIS A 75 -8.61 7.48 0.33
N ASP A 76 -9.69 6.82 -0.11
CA ASP A 76 -11.01 6.83 0.53
C ASP A 76 -11.14 5.80 1.67
N LEU A 77 -10.09 4.98 1.90
CA LEU A 77 -10.08 3.88 2.86
C LEU A 77 -11.18 2.83 2.61
N ILE A 78 -11.63 2.70 1.36
CA ILE A 78 -12.57 1.65 0.95
C ILE A 78 -11.78 0.41 0.51
N TRP A 79 -12.18 -0.74 1.01
CA TRP A 79 -11.49 -2.01 0.77
C TRP A 79 -11.86 -2.72 -0.54
N ALA A 80 -12.71 -2.14 -1.38
CA ALA A 80 -13.20 -2.77 -2.60
C ALA A 80 -12.05 -3.24 -3.50
N ASP A 81 -11.04 -2.39 -3.73
CA ASP A 81 -9.90 -2.71 -4.58
C ASP A 81 -9.04 -3.82 -4.00
N GLN A 82 -8.82 -3.82 -2.68
CA GLN A 82 -8.09 -4.88 -2.00
C GLN A 82 -8.83 -6.22 -2.06
N VAL A 83 -10.13 -6.21 -1.82
CA VAL A 83 -10.97 -7.42 -1.89
C VAL A 83 -10.94 -8.00 -3.30
N ASN A 84 -11.15 -7.18 -4.33
CA ASN A 84 -11.10 -7.59 -5.73
C ASN A 84 -9.72 -8.15 -6.11
N TYR A 85 -8.64 -7.49 -5.70
CA TYR A 85 -7.28 -7.95 -5.95
C TYR A 85 -7.01 -9.30 -5.29
N THR A 86 -7.40 -9.46 -4.03
CA THR A 86 -7.22 -10.71 -3.29
C THR A 86 -8.04 -11.84 -3.90
N ALA A 87 -9.30 -11.59 -4.26
CA ALA A 87 -10.18 -12.55 -4.93
C ALA A 87 -9.61 -13.00 -6.28
N GLN A 88 -9.11 -12.07 -7.10
CA GLN A 88 -8.48 -12.41 -8.37
C GLN A 88 -7.23 -13.27 -8.20
N ARG A 89 -6.39 -12.98 -7.21
CA ARG A 89 -5.19 -13.79 -6.92
C ARG A 89 -5.56 -15.19 -6.47
N ALA A 90 -6.54 -15.29 -5.56
CA ALA A 90 -7.04 -16.59 -5.09
C ALA A 90 -7.66 -17.40 -6.24
N TRP A 91 -8.43 -16.76 -7.11
CA TRP A 91 -9.03 -17.40 -8.30
C TRP A 91 -7.96 -17.93 -9.26
N LYS A 92 -6.93 -17.13 -9.55
CA LYS A 92 -5.82 -17.58 -10.40
C LYS A 92 -5.08 -18.78 -9.81
N ALA A 93 -4.81 -18.76 -8.49
CA ALA A 93 -4.19 -19.88 -7.79
C ALA A 93 -5.08 -21.13 -7.82
N LEU A 94 -6.37 -20.97 -7.58
CA LEU A 94 -7.34 -22.08 -7.65
C LEU A 94 -7.40 -22.69 -9.06
N HIS A 95 -7.50 -21.86 -10.09
CA HIS A 95 -7.51 -22.31 -11.47
C HIS A 95 -6.25 -23.10 -11.82
N PHE A 96 -5.07 -22.61 -11.42
CA PHE A 96 -3.81 -23.32 -11.58
C PHE A 96 -3.84 -24.71 -10.90
N ILE A 97 -4.31 -24.78 -9.66
CA ILE A 97 -4.45 -26.05 -8.92
C ILE A 97 -5.37 -27.02 -9.64
N MET A 98 -6.52 -26.55 -10.11
CA MET A 98 -7.49 -27.37 -10.83
C MET A 98 -6.94 -27.90 -12.16
N CYS A 99 -6.14 -27.12 -12.87
CA CYS A 99 -5.55 -27.52 -14.15
C CYS A 99 -4.39 -28.50 -13.97
N VAL A 100 -3.54 -28.31 -12.94
CA VAL A 100 -2.26 -29.02 -12.81
C VAL A 100 -2.35 -30.22 -11.85
N LEU A 101 -3.16 -30.12 -10.78
CA LEU A 101 -3.15 -31.06 -9.66
C LEU A 101 -4.49 -31.77 -9.49
N LYS A 102 -4.90 -32.57 -10.48
CA LYS A 102 -6.17 -33.34 -10.43
C LYS A 102 -6.29 -34.29 -9.23
N THR A 103 -5.19 -34.77 -8.67
CA THR A 103 -5.18 -35.81 -7.61
C THR A 103 -4.94 -35.28 -6.20
N VAL A 104 -4.44 -34.04 -6.01
CA VAL A 104 -4.02 -33.49 -4.70
C VAL A 104 -4.69 -32.14 -4.38
N ILE A 105 -5.88 -31.93 -4.91
CA ILE A 105 -6.59 -30.64 -4.88
C ILE A 105 -6.74 -30.07 -3.47
N ARG A 106 -7.09 -30.92 -2.48
CA ARG A 106 -7.36 -30.45 -1.11
C ARG A 106 -6.13 -29.86 -0.42
N LYS A 107 -4.99 -30.56 -0.49
CA LYS A 107 -3.74 -30.07 0.13
C LYS A 107 -3.19 -28.84 -0.57
N ALA A 108 -3.26 -28.78 -1.89
CA ALA A 108 -2.84 -27.63 -2.66
C ALA A 108 -3.73 -26.40 -2.41
N TYR A 109 -5.04 -26.58 -2.23
CA TYR A 109 -5.94 -25.50 -1.87
C TYR A 109 -5.57 -24.87 -0.52
N THR A 110 -5.40 -25.68 0.53
CA THR A 110 -5.06 -25.17 1.88
C THR A 110 -3.69 -24.53 1.94
N SER A 111 -2.72 -24.97 1.15
CA SER A 111 -1.36 -24.41 1.16
C SER A 111 -1.16 -23.18 0.28
N LEU A 112 -1.94 -23.01 -0.79
CA LEU A 112 -1.74 -21.93 -1.76
C LEU A 112 -2.88 -20.90 -1.73
N VAL A 113 -4.13 -21.31 -1.67
CA VAL A 113 -5.29 -20.40 -1.72
C VAL A 113 -5.63 -19.86 -0.34
N GLY A 114 -5.63 -20.74 0.69
CA GLY A 114 -5.92 -20.36 2.07
C GLY A 114 -5.11 -19.16 2.55
N PRO A 115 -3.77 -19.20 2.52
CA PRO A 115 -2.93 -18.09 2.98
C PRO A 115 -3.16 -16.76 2.24
N ILE A 116 -3.53 -16.81 0.95
CA ILE A 116 -3.85 -15.60 0.18
C ILE A 116 -5.12 -14.94 0.73
N LEU A 117 -6.15 -15.74 1.00
CA LEU A 117 -7.41 -15.24 1.52
C LEU A 117 -7.29 -14.75 2.97
N GLU A 118 -6.59 -15.51 3.81
CA GLU A 118 -6.35 -15.16 5.22
C GLU A 118 -5.55 -13.86 5.35
N HIS A 119 -4.51 -13.68 4.53
CA HIS A 119 -3.75 -12.43 4.51
C HIS A 119 -4.63 -11.24 4.14
N GLY A 120 -5.47 -11.38 3.11
CA GLY A 120 -6.42 -10.33 2.71
C GLY A 120 -7.45 -10.02 3.79
N ALA A 121 -8.05 -11.04 4.42
CA ALA A 121 -9.07 -10.90 5.46
C ALA A 121 -8.52 -10.25 6.73
N SER A 122 -7.35 -10.69 7.21
CA SER A 122 -6.71 -10.15 8.42
C SER A 122 -6.47 -8.65 8.35
N CYS A 123 -6.23 -8.12 7.17
CA CYS A 123 -6.01 -6.70 6.97
C CYS A 123 -7.33 -5.90 7.01
N CYS A 124 -8.43 -6.49 6.51
CA CYS A 124 -9.73 -5.84 6.50
C CYS A 124 -10.37 -5.78 7.90
N ASP A 125 -10.22 -6.84 8.71
CA ASP A 125 -10.84 -6.94 10.04
C ASP A 125 -10.28 -5.96 11.07
N ARG A 126 -8.99 -5.63 10.99
CA ARG A 126 -8.34 -4.74 11.97
C ARG A 126 -8.80 -3.28 11.88
N ILE A 127 -9.32 -2.85 10.74
CA ILE A 127 -9.66 -1.43 10.50
C ILE A 127 -11.17 -1.18 10.64
N GLY A 128 -12.00 -2.22 10.63
CA GLY A 128 -13.44 -2.10 10.90
C GLY A 128 -13.81 -1.80 12.35
N LYS A 129 -12.82 -1.69 13.26
CA LYS A 129 -13.01 -1.43 14.71
C LYS A 129 -12.49 -0.06 15.18
N VAL A 130 -12.29 0.88 14.24
CA VAL A 130 -11.92 2.27 14.55
C VAL A 130 -13.06 3.21 14.24
#